data_d02dffb2a5b05c4313267320b0d8e8db
#
_entry.id   d02dffb2a5b05c4313267320b0d8e8db
#
_cell.length_a   1.000
_cell.length_b   1.000
_cell.length_c   1.000
_cell.angle_alpha   90.00
_cell.angle_beta   90.00
_cell.angle_gamma   90.00
#
_symmetry.space_group_name_H-M   'P 1'
#
loop_
_entity.id
_entity.type
_entity.pdbx_description
1 polymer ?
#
loop_
_entity_poly.entity_id
_entity_poly.type
_entity_poly.pdbx_seq_one_letter_code
_entity_poly.pdbx_strand_id
1 'polypeptide(L)'
;MPPVPNRFLLAAAAALALPAAAVADPVKIGFVSTLSGPSAALGVHMRDGFLLAVKELGGKLGGQPTDVIVIDDELKPDVAVTKVRALLERDKVDVVAGVVFSNVMMAIQKPVLENETFLISGNAGPSPLAGKGCSPFFFSASYQNDQNHEVMGKYAQDKGYKRVVLMTPNYQAGKDSMAGFKRHFKGEVVEEIFTQLGQLDFSAELAKIAAANPDALFTFMPGGMGVNLTKQYAQAGLAGKVPFLSAFTVDETTLPATQDAAAGLLSGAEWAPSIDTPENKAFVAAYEKEYGVVPSLYAAQGYDAAKLIDGALRQTGGKTSDKQAFRKALASAPFKSVRGTFAFNTNGFPLQDFYVVKAVKRPDGKFATAVETKVFEKAPDAYVAECRLK
;
A
#
# COMPACT_ATOMS: atom_id res chain seq x y z
N MET A 1 86.59 -16.51 -42.67
CA MET A 1 85.62 -16.37 -41.55
C MET A 1 84.31 -15.86 -42.13
N PRO A 2 83.25 -16.63 -42.16
CA PRO A 2 81.95 -16.17 -42.63
C PRO A 2 81.16 -15.47 -41.53
N PRO A 3 80.24 -14.53 -41.83
CA PRO A 3 79.52 -13.76 -40.87
C PRO A 3 78.34 -14.53 -40.35
N VAL A 4 77.99 -14.34 -39.02
CA VAL A 4 76.91 -14.92 -38.28
C VAL A 4 75.61 -14.12 -38.52
N PRO A 5 74.50 -14.71 -38.85
CA PRO A 5 73.20 -13.97 -38.98
C PRO A 5 72.55 -13.67 -37.63
N ASN A 6 72.25 -12.38 -37.44
CA ASN A 6 71.45 -11.89 -36.30
C ASN A 6 69.98 -12.34 -36.42
N ARG A 7 69.49 -13.18 -35.50
CA ARG A 7 68.08 -13.53 -35.36
C ARG A 7 67.36 -12.51 -34.45
N PHE A 8 66.59 -11.64 -35.03
CA PHE A 8 65.64 -10.81 -34.30
C PHE A 8 64.48 -11.66 -33.87
N LEU A 9 64.34 -11.86 -32.57
CA LEU A 9 63.12 -12.42 -31.93
C LEU A 9 62.05 -11.31 -31.82
N LEU A 10 61.04 -11.36 -32.68
CA LEU A 10 59.79 -10.59 -32.48
C LEU A 10 59.00 -11.23 -31.39
N ALA A 11 58.94 -10.61 -30.20
CA ALA A 11 57.98 -10.95 -29.14
C ALA A 11 56.61 -10.32 -29.48
N ALA A 12 55.67 -11.16 -29.92
CA ALA A 12 54.26 -10.75 -30.09
C ALA A 12 53.62 -10.60 -28.72
N ALA A 13 53.40 -9.39 -28.27
CA ALA A 13 52.58 -9.10 -27.10
C ALA A 13 51.08 -9.29 -27.46
N ALA A 14 50.51 -10.41 -27.06
CA ALA A 14 49.03 -10.63 -27.12
C ALA A 14 48.37 -9.78 -26.03
N ALA A 15 47.79 -8.65 -26.40
CA ALA A 15 46.95 -7.86 -25.52
C ALA A 15 45.63 -8.63 -25.28
N LEU A 16 45.47 -9.19 -24.09
CA LEU A 16 44.19 -9.72 -23.59
C LEU A 16 43.20 -8.55 -23.41
N ALA A 17 42.39 -8.30 -24.42
CA ALA A 17 41.23 -7.42 -24.27
C ALA A 17 40.21 -8.10 -23.34
N LEU A 18 40.20 -7.70 -22.07
CA LEU A 18 39.11 -8.06 -21.15
C LEU A 18 37.83 -7.44 -21.72
N PRO A 19 36.75 -8.23 -21.90
CA PRO A 19 35.47 -7.64 -22.30
C PRO A 19 35.02 -6.68 -21.19
N ALA A 20 34.85 -5.41 -21.51
CA ALA A 20 34.21 -4.46 -20.66
C ALA A 20 32.78 -5.02 -20.37
N ALA A 21 32.52 -5.40 -19.12
CA ALA A 21 31.17 -5.80 -18.72
C ALA A 21 30.28 -4.60 -19.05
N ALA A 22 29.39 -4.75 -20.02
CA ALA A 22 28.35 -3.77 -20.29
C ALA A 22 27.54 -3.59 -19.00
N VAL A 23 27.64 -2.43 -18.39
CA VAL A 23 26.77 -2.07 -17.26
C VAL A 23 25.35 -2.04 -17.84
N ALA A 24 24.50 -2.95 -17.38
CA ALA A 24 23.11 -2.95 -17.80
C ALA A 24 22.47 -1.63 -17.38
N ASP A 25 21.61 -1.08 -18.24
CA ASP A 25 20.84 0.10 -17.90
C ASP A 25 20.02 -0.15 -16.63
N PRO A 26 19.94 0.83 -15.71
CA PRO A 26 19.20 0.66 -14.47
C PRO A 26 17.72 0.47 -14.75
N VAL A 27 17.07 -0.38 -13.95
CA VAL A 27 15.61 -0.46 -13.90
C VAL A 27 15.10 0.84 -13.28
N LYS A 28 14.18 1.53 -13.94
CA LYS A 28 13.63 2.80 -13.50
C LYS A 28 12.23 2.62 -12.92
N ILE A 29 12.05 2.98 -11.66
CA ILE A 29 10.76 2.94 -10.98
C ILE A 29 10.28 4.36 -10.71
N GLY A 30 9.12 4.73 -11.26
CA GLY A 30 8.41 5.95 -10.88
C GLY A 30 7.58 5.69 -9.62
N PHE A 31 7.99 6.22 -8.47
CA PHE A 31 7.27 6.03 -7.21
C PHE A 31 6.41 7.24 -6.90
N VAL A 32 5.07 7.06 -6.96
CA VAL A 32 4.07 8.11 -6.74
C VAL A 32 3.53 8.00 -5.32
N SER A 33 3.59 9.08 -4.55
CA SER A 33 3.09 9.05 -3.17
C SER A 33 2.71 10.44 -2.68
N THR A 34 1.80 10.51 -1.71
CA THR A 34 1.44 11.76 -1.03
C THR A 34 2.46 12.03 0.08
N LEU A 35 3.39 12.97 -0.16
CA LEU A 35 4.52 13.22 0.74
C LEU A 35 4.43 14.56 1.48
N SER A 36 3.39 15.34 1.19
CA SER A 36 3.14 16.64 1.81
C SER A 36 1.72 16.78 2.35
N GLY A 37 1.48 17.80 3.17
CA GLY A 37 0.18 18.08 3.79
C GLY A 37 -0.17 17.16 4.97
N PRO A 38 -1.41 17.24 5.50
CA PRO A 38 -1.85 16.53 6.70
C PRO A 38 -1.83 15.00 6.58
N SER A 39 -1.81 14.46 5.35
CA SER A 39 -1.78 13.02 5.08
C SER A 39 -0.39 12.50 4.69
N ALA A 40 0.66 13.32 4.79
CA ALA A 40 2.02 12.98 4.36
C ALA A 40 2.58 11.72 5.03
N ALA A 41 2.24 11.47 6.30
CA ALA A 41 2.73 10.32 7.04
C ALA A 41 2.45 8.98 6.33
N LEU A 42 1.28 8.84 5.66
CA LEU A 42 0.91 7.65 4.92
C LEU A 42 1.90 7.37 3.78
N GLY A 43 2.12 8.40 2.96
CA GLY A 43 3.00 8.32 1.80
C GLY A 43 4.48 8.18 2.18
N VAL A 44 4.90 8.83 3.24
CA VAL A 44 6.26 8.70 3.79
C VAL A 44 6.52 7.28 4.25
N HIS A 45 5.63 6.68 5.04
CA HIS A 45 5.77 5.29 5.48
C HIS A 45 5.81 4.32 4.29
N MET A 46 4.95 4.51 3.27
CA MET A 46 4.93 3.66 2.08
C MET A 46 6.23 3.78 1.26
N ARG A 47 6.72 5.02 1.04
CA ARG A 47 8.00 5.26 0.38
C ARG A 47 9.16 4.61 1.15
N ASP A 48 9.18 4.80 2.45
CA ASP A 48 10.27 4.32 3.31
C ASP A 48 10.29 2.80 3.35
N GLY A 49 9.14 2.13 3.39
CA GLY A 49 9.06 0.68 3.24
C GLY A 49 9.61 0.19 1.90
N PHE A 50 9.23 0.85 0.81
CA PHE A 50 9.73 0.53 -0.53
C PHE A 50 11.25 0.71 -0.63
N LEU A 51 11.77 1.85 -0.16
CA LEU A 51 13.20 2.16 -0.19
C LEU A 51 14.01 1.25 0.74
N LEU A 52 13.44 0.83 1.88
CA LEU A 52 14.07 -0.15 2.77
C LEU A 52 14.31 -1.48 2.03
N ALA A 53 13.30 -2.00 1.32
CA ALA A 53 13.45 -3.22 0.54
C ALA A 53 14.52 -3.08 -0.55
N VAL A 54 14.52 -1.96 -1.29
CA VAL A 54 15.56 -1.69 -2.30
C VAL A 54 16.96 -1.63 -1.67
N LYS A 55 17.08 -0.98 -0.50
CA LYS A 55 18.35 -0.89 0.26
C LYS A 55 18.84 -2.28 0.70
N GLU A 56 17.98 -3.13 1.26
CA GLU A 56 18.31 -4.49 1.65
C GLU A 56 18.77 -5.36 0.47
N LEU A 57 18.28 -5.07 -0.71
CA LEU A 57 18.67 -5.71 -1.97
C LEU A 57 19.92 -5.08 -2.61
N GLY A 58 20.62 -4.20 -1.89
CA GLY A 58 21.86 -3.56 -2.33
C GLY A 58 21.65 -2.52 -3.45
N GLY A 59 20.49 -1.85 -3.48
CA GLY A 59 20.15 -0.87 -4.51
C GLY A 59 19.75 -1.50 -5.85
N LYS A 60 19.31 -2.77 -5.83
CA LYS A 60 19.04 -3.57 -7.03
C LYS A 60 17.70 -4.27 -6.93
N LEU A 61 16.92 -4.21 -8.01
CA LEU A 61 15.75 -5.06 -8.19
C LEU A 61 16.01 -6.02 -9.38
N GLY A 62 15.67 -7.29 -9.21
CA GLY A 62 15.98 -8.31 -10.21
C GLY A 62 17.47 -8.51 -10.46
N GLY A 63 18.33 -8.08 -9.52
CA GLY A 63 19.78 -8.08 -9.67
C GLY A 63 20.34 -6.94 -10.52
N GLN A 64 19.49 -6.06 -11.06
CA GLN A 64 19.88 -4.88 -11.84
C GLN A 64 19.94 -3.63 -10.96
N PRO A 65 20.89 -2.70 -11.19
CA PRO A 65 20.86 -1.38 -10.58
C PRO A 65 19.47 -0.76 -10.74
N THR A 66 18.98 -0.05 -9.72
CA THR A 66 17.62 0.47 -9.74
C THR A 66 17.60 1.94 -9.38
N ASP A 67 16.97 2.75 -10.24
CA ASP A 67 16.68 4.16 -10.00
C ASP A 67 15.23 4.31 -9.56
N VAL A 68 15.02 4.81 -8.35
CA VAL A 68 13.67 5.11 -7.84
C VAL A 68 13.43 6.61 -7.90
N ILE A 69 12.60 7.05 -8.85
CA ILE A 69 12.21 8.45 -9.03
C ILE A 69 10.95 8.70 -8.21
N VAL A 70 11.12 9.31 -7.05
CA VAL A 70 10.02 9.61 -6.12
C VAL A 70 9.38 10.93 -6.49
N ILE A 71 8.05 10.93 -6.62
CA ILE A 71 7.25 12.15 -6.82
C ILE A 71 6.19 12.29 -5.73
N ASP A 72 5.99 13.54 -5.28
CA ASP A 72 4.89 13.92 -4.38
C ASP A 72 3.67 14.30 -5.22
N ASP A 73 2.55 13.60 -5.02
CA ASP A 73 1.27 13.90 -5.68
C ASP A 73 0.48 15.02 -4.98
N GLU A 74 0.91 15.45 -3.79
CA GLU A 74 0.29 16.51 -2.97
C GLU A 74 -1.20 16.24 -2.67
N LEU A 75 -1.65 14.99 -2.79
CA LEU A 75 -3.08 14.60 -2.74
C LEU A 75 -3.92 15.31 -3.84
N LYS A 76 -3.29 15.77 -4.92
CA LYS A 76 -3.92 16.49 -6.04
C LYS A 76 -3.85 15.68 -7.32
N PRO A 77 -4.99 15.20 -7.85
CA PRO A 77 -5.02 14.38 -9.06
C PRO A 77 -4.36 15.02 -10.30
N ASP A 78 -4.54 16.33 -10.49
CA ASP A 78 -3.96 17.09 -11.60
C ASP A 78 -2.43 17.20 -11.52
N VAL A 79 -1.90 17.42 -10.31
CA VAL A 79 -0.45 17.40 -10.03
C VAL A 79 0.12 16.01 -10.32
N ALA A 80 -0.55 14.97 -9.84
CA ALA A 80 -0.14 13.59 -10.06
C ALA A 80 -0.10 13.24 -11.55
N VAL A 81 -1.15 13.59 -12.33
CA VAL A 81 -1.19 13.33 -13.78
C VAL A 81 -0.04 14.03 -14.49
N THR A 82 0.25 15.29 -14.16
CA THR A 82 1.34 16.05 -14.77
C THR A 82 2.70 15.39 -14.48
N LYS A 83 2.95 15.04 -13.21
CA LYS A 83 4.22 14.41 -12.80
C LYS A 83 4.37 12.99 -13.37
N VAL A 84 3.29 12.21 -13.43
CA VAL A 84 3.30 10.85 -14.01
C VAL A 84 3.59 10.88 -15.51
N ARG A 85 3.01 11.82 -16.25
CA ARG A 85 3.36 12.00 -17.67
C ARG A 85 4.86 12.25 -17.86
N ALA A 86 5.47 13.07 -17.02
CA ALA A 86 6.92 13.29 -17.08
C ALA A 86 7.71 11.99 -16.79
N LEU A 87 7.26 11.14 -15.84
CA LEU A 87 7.85 9.82 -15.59
C LEU A 87 7.78 8.92 -16.84
N LEU A 88 6.66 8.95 -17.57
CA LEU A 88 6.46 8.10 -18.74
C LEU A 88 7.21 8.63 -19.97
N GLU A 89 7.13 9.93 -20.26
CA GLU A 89 7.60 10.53 -21.51
C GLU A 89 9.09 10.92 -21.46
N ARG A 90 9.52 11.59 -20.37
CA ARG A 90 10.89 12.08 -20.19
C ARG A 90 11.81 11.03 -19.57
N ASP A 91 11.36 10.47 -18.41
CA ASP A 91 12.21 9.59 -17.60
C ASP A 91 12.14 8.14 -18.09
N LYS A 92 11.06 7.78 -18.82
CA LYS A 92 10.82 6.46 -19.42
C LYS A 92 10.94 5.35 -18.39
N VAL A 93 10.16 5.48 -17.31
CA VAL A 93 10.17 4.49 -16.23
C VAL A 93 9.61 3.14 -16.69
N ASP A 94 10.19 2.06 -16.21
CA ASP A 94 9.77 0.69 -16.51
C ASP A 94 8.50 0.28 -15.77
N VAL A 95 8.33 0.78 -14.54
CA VAL A 95 7.20 0.51 -13.66
C VAL A 95 6.82 1.79 -12.93
N VAL A 96 5.53 2.02 -12.79
CA VAL A 96 4.97 3.01 -11.85
C VAL A 96 4.50 2.26 -10.60
N ALA A 97 4.99 2.65 -9.43
CA ALA A 97 4.63 2.04 -8.14
C ALA A 97 4.13 3.08 -7.14
N GLY A 98 3.47 2.63 -6.07
CA GLY A 98 3.03 3.49 -4.99
C GLY A 98 1.54 3.77 -5.00
N VAL A 99 1.18 5.02 -4.88
CA VAL A 99 -0.18 5.61 -4.83
C VAL A 99 -0.94 5.29 -3.54
N VAL A 100 -1.08 6.31 -2.71
CA VAL A 100 -1.82 6.21 -1.44
C VAL A 100 -3.32 6.34 -1.66
N PHE A 101 -3.78 7.36 -2.38
CA PHE A 101 -5.18 7.75 -2.46
C PHE A 101 -5.85 7.34 -3.76
N SER A 102 -7.08 6.83 -3.68
CA SER A 102 -7.83 6.33 -4.84
C SER A 102 -8.25 7.41 -5.82
N ASN A 103 -8.42 8.68 -5.41
CA ASN A 103 -8.67 9.78 -6.36
C ASN A 103 -7.44 10.04 -7.24
N VAL A 104 -6.23 9.92 -6.69
CA VAL A 104 -4.98 10.01 -7.44
C VAL A 104 -4.85 8.80 -8.36
N MET A 105 -5.06 7.56 -7.84
CA MET A 105 -5.03 6.34 -8.63
C MET A 105 -5.97 6.40 -9.83
N MET A 106 -7.22 6.83 -9.62
CA MET A 106 -8.21 6.94 -10.70
C MET A 106 -7.83 7.98 -11.76
N ALA A 107 -7.06 9.00 -11.41
CA ALA A 107 -6.58 9.99 -12.36
C ALA A 107 -5.39 9.50 -13.19
N ILE A 108 -4.43 8.83 -12.57
CA ILE A 108 -3.18 8.42 -13.26
C ILE A 108 -3.27 7.06 -13.96
N GLN A 109 -4.23 6.19 -13.58
CA GLN A 109 -4.29 4.84 -14.13
C GLN A 109 -4.40 4.85 -15.66
N LYS A 110 -5.22 5.72 -16.24
CA LYS A 110 -5.42 5.76 -17.68
C LYS A 110 -4.12 6.06 -18.45
N PRO A 111 -3.40 7.17 -18.23
CA PRO A 111 -2.15 7.43 -18.94
C PRO A 111 -1.06 6.37 -18.72
N VAL A 112 -1.00 5.73 -17.54
CA VAL A 112 -0.02 4.68 -17.27
C VAL A 112 -0.35 3.40 -18.04
N LEU A 113 -1.61 2.95 -17.98
CA LEU A 113 -2.04 1.69 -18.60
C LEU A 113 -2.09 1.78 -20.14
N GLU A 114 -2.49 2.94 -20.69
CA GLU A 114 -2.46 3.17 -22.14
C GLU A 114 -1.03 3.23 -22.70
N ASN A 115 -0.05 3.61 -21.87
CA ASN A 115 1.38 3.53 -22.21
C ASN A 115 1.97 2.12 -22.06
N GLU A 116 1.14 1.10 -21.73
CA GLU A 116 1.57 -0.27 -21.46
C GLU A 116 2.67 -0.36 -20.39
N THR A 117 2.66 0.59 -19.43
CA THR A 117 3.54 0.59 -18.26
C THR A 117 2.83 -0.10 -17.10
N PHE A 118 3.53 -1.00 -16.41
CA PHE A 118 2.95 -1.67 -15.24
C PHE A 118 2.75 -0.68 -14.10
N LEU A 119 1.53 -0.71 -13.53
CA LEU A 119 1.12 0.08 -12.38
C LEU A 119 0.94 -0.84 -11.17
N ILE A 120 1.89 -0.77 -10.23
CA ILE A 120 1.89 -1.57 -9.02
C ILE A 120 1.39 -0.73 -7.85
N SER A 121 0.12 -0.87 -7.50
CA SER A 121 -0.43 -0.14 -6.37
C SER A 121 0.15 -0.63 -5.05
N GLY A 122 0.70 0.30 -4.27
CA GLY A 122 1.13 0.04 -2.89
C GLY A 122 -0.01 0.16 -1.88
N ASN A 123 -1.05 0.95 -2.16
CA ASN A 123 -2.18 1.12 -1.25
C ASN A 123 -3.53 1.21 -1.97
N ALA A 124 -3.71 2.18 -2.85
CA ALA A 124 -5.02 2.44 -3.48
C ALA A 124 -5.52 1.26 -4.32
N GLY A 125 -6.60 0.61 -3.90
CA GLY A 125 -7.23 -0.51 -4.59
C GLY A 125 -8.69 -0.24 -4.99
N PRO A 126 -9.00 0.79 -5.82
CA PRO A 126 -10.37 1.21 -6.10
C PRO A 126 -11.17 0.13 -6.82
N SER A 127 -12.44 -0.04 -6.46
CA SER A 127 -13.35 -1.06 -7.00
C SER A 127 -13.47 -1.06 -8.54
N PRO A 128 -13.43 0.09 -9.26
CA PRO A 128 -13.45 0.04 -10.72
C PRO A 128 -12.29 -0.73 -11.34
N LEU A 129 -11.08 -0.67 -10.76
CA LEU A 129 -9.91 -1.40 -11.25
C LEU A 129 -9.93 -2.90 -10.88
N ALA A 130 -10.68 -3.29 -9.85
CA ALA A 130 -10.88 -4.69 -9.49
C ALA A 130 -11.90 -5.40 -10.41
N GLY A 131 -12.90 -4.64 -10.88
CA GLY A 131 -13.99 -5.12 -11.73
C GLY A 131 -13.79 -4.82 -13.21
N LYS A 132 -14.74 -4.13 -13.81
CA LYS A 132 -14.81 -3.89 -15.28
C LYS A 132 -13.61 -3.14 -15.87
N GLY A 133 -12.90 -2.34 -15.08
CA GLY A 133 -11.70 -1.61 -15.48
C GLY A 133 -10.40 -2.35 -15.21
N CYS A 134 -10.44 -3.65 -14.91
CA CYS A 134 -9.23 -4.43 -14.68
C CYS A 134 -8.32 -4.42 -15.94
N SER A 135 -7.01 -4.39 -15.70
CA SER A 135 -6.01 -4.26 -16.77
C SER A 135 -4.88 -5.28 -16.59
N PRO A 136 -4.34 -5.83 -17.68
CA PRO A 136 -3.19 -6.72 -17.61
C PRO A 136 -1.91 -6.02 -17.08
N PHE A 137 -1.91 -4.70 -17.04
CA PHE A 137 -0.81 -3.87 -16.55
C PHE A 137 -1.02 -3.33 -15.13
N PHE A 138 -2.11 -3.71 -14.45
CA PHE A 138 -2.39 -3.29 -13.08
C PHE A 138 -2.26 -4.46 -12.10
N PHE A 139 -1.55 -4.23 -10.98
CA PHE A 139 -1.49 -5.14 -9.84
C PHE A 139 -1.59 -4.33 -8.53
N SER A 140 -2.40 -4.82 -7.60
CA SER A 140 -2.43 -4.28 -6.25
C SER A 140 -1.57 -5.13 -5.32
N ALA A 141 -0.46 -4.60 -4.86
CA ALA A 141 0.37 -5.25 -3.85
C ALA A 141 -0.19 -5.08 -2.42
N SER A 142 -1.38 -4.51 -2.27
CA SER A 142 -2.00 -4.19 -0.97
C SER A 142 -3.31 -4.97 -0.72
N TYR A 143 -4.41 -4.47 -1.23
CA TYR A 143 -5.77 -4.99 -1.02
C TYR A 143 -6.71 -4.40 -2.08
N GLN A 144 -7.97 -4.84 -2.09
CA GLN A 144 -9.06 -4.11 -2.75
C GLN A 144 -9.78 -3.26 -1.68
N ASN A 145 -10.13 -2.02 -2.00
CA ASN A 145 -10.58 -1.02 -1.01
C ASN A 145 -11.66 -1.50 -0.04
N ASP A 146 -12.63 -2.31 -0.48
CA ASP A 146 -13.73 -2.76 0.38
C ASP A 146 -13.25 -3.65 1.54
N GLN A 147 -12.19 -4.44 1.34
CA GLN A 147 -11.89 -5.62 2.16
C GLN A 147 -11.61 -5.30 3.64
N ASN A 148 -10.83 -4.26 3.96
CA ASN A 148 -10.60 -3.88 5.36
C ASN A 148 -11.87 -3.35 6.04
N HIS A 149 -12.79 -2.80 5.27
CA HIS A 149 -14.08 -2.32 5.74
C HIS A 149 -15.09 -3.46 5.90
N GLU A 150 -15.01 -4.49 5.06
CA GLU A 150 -15.76 -5.75 5.21
C GLU A 150 -15.49 -6.42 6.55
N VAL A 151 -14.21 -6.39 7.00
CA VAL A 151 -13.81 -6.88 8.32
C VAL A 151 -14.66 -6.25 9.42
N MET A 152 -14.80 -4.92 9.38
CA MET A 152 -15.52 -4.20 10.42
C MET A 152 -17.04 -4.34 10.28
N GLY A 153 -17.57 -4.48 9.06
CA GLY A 153 -18.96 -4.81 8.83
C GLY A 153 -19.34 -6.19 9.41
N LYS A 154 -18.46 -7.18 9.18
CA LYS A 154 -18.63 -8.52 9.77
C LYS A 154 -18.48 -8.49 11.29
N TYR A 155 -17.47 -7.79 11.81
CA TYR A 155 -17.29 -7.62 13.24
C TYR A 155 -18.53 -7.00 13.91
N ALA A 156 -19.08 -5.92 13.33
CA ALA A 156 -20.28 -5.27 13.84
C ALA A 156 -21.48 -6.22 13.84
N GLN A 157 -21.65 -7.02 12.78
CA GLN A 157 -22.68 -8.05 12.68
C GLN A 157 -22.51 -9.13 13.76
N ASP A 158 -21.30 -9.65 13.93
CA ASP A 158 -21.00 -10.73 14.89
C ASP A 158 -21.15 -10.25 16.35
N LYS A 159 -20.88 -8.97 16.62
CA LYS A 159 -21.12 -8.33 17.94
C LYS A 159 -22.60 -8.05 18.22
N GLY A 160 -23.45 -8.21 17.23
CA GLY A 160 -24.87 -8.03 17.37
C GLY A 160 -25.32 -6.57 17.42
N TYR A 161 -24.50 -5.62 16.95
CA TYR A 161 -24.92 -4.23 16.77
C TYR A 161 -26.11 -4.17 15.83
N LYS A 162 -27.10 -3.33 16.15
CA LYS A 162 -28.35 -3.20 15.38
C LYS A 162 -28.40 -1.91 14.58
N ARG A 163 -27.84 -0.84 15.14
CA ARG A 163 -27.92 0.52 14.61
C ARG A 163 -26.52 1.13 14.55
N VAL A 164 -26.03 1.43 13.36
CA VAL A 164 -24.69 2.01 13.17
C VAL A 164 -24.75 3.30 12.36
N VAL A 165 -23.83 4.22 12.63
CA VAL A 165 -23.53 5.36 11.77
C VAL A 165 -22.25 5.04 10.99
N LEU A 166 -22.25 5.32 9.68
CA LEU A 166 -21.05 5.23 8.83
C LEU A 166 -20.56 6.64 8.50
N MET A 167 -19.25 6.91 8.64
CA MET A 167 -18.67 8.20 8.31
C MET A 167 -17.35 8.04 7.54
N THR A 168 -17.31 8.58 6.32
CA THR A 168 -16.15 8.47 5.42
C THR A 168 -15.97 9.73 4.59
N PRO A 169 -14.75 10.03 4.04
CA PRO A 169 -14.60 11.16 3.13
C PRO A 169 -15.20 10.84 1.76
N ASN A 170 -15.74 11.86 1.10
CA ASN A 170 -16.43 11.75 -0.19
C ASN A 170 -15.45 11.65 -1.37
N TYR A 171 -14.90 10.45 -1.58
CA TYR A 171 -14.12 10.09 -2.76
C TYR A 171 -14.24 8.58 -3.02
N GLN A 172 -13.54 8.03 -4.03
CA GLN A 172 -13.75 6.64 -4.44
C GLN A 172 -13.57 5.65 -3.27
N ALA A 173 -12.47 5.75 -2.50
CA ALA A 173 -12.26 4.82 -1.38
C ALA A 173 -13.27 5.00 -0.24
N GLY A 174 -13.82 6.20 -0.03
CA GLY A 174 -14.90 6.41 0.94
C GLY A 174 -16.20 5.70 0.53
N LYS A 175 -16.52 5.72 -0.77
CA LYS A 175 -17.67 4.98 -1.32
C LYS A 175 -17.46 3.46 -1.22
N ASP A 176 -16.26 2.99 -1.58
CA ASP A 176 -15.86 1.60 -1.46
C ASP A 176 -15.91 1.14 0.01
N SER A 177 -15.48 1.98 0.95
CA SER A 177 -15.54 1.75 2.39
C SER A 177 -16.97 1.48 2.88
N MET A 178 -17.93 2.33 2.52
CA MET A 178 -19.32 2.13 2.89
C MET A 178 -19.92 0.87 2.25
N ALA A 179 -19.58 0.60 0.98
CA ALA A 179 -20.02 -0.60 0.29
C ALA A 179 -19.48 -1.86 0.99
N GLY A 180 -18.19 -1.88 1.33
CA GLY A 180 -17.54 -2.99 2.02
C GLY A 180 -18.17 -3.27 3.38
N PHE A 181 -18.32 -2.25 4.22
CA PHE A 181 -18.96 -2.41 5.53
C PHE A 181 -20.38 -3.01 5.38
N LYS A 182 -21.21 -2.43 4.52
CA LYS A 182 -22.62 -2.88 4.32
C LYS A 182 -22.74 -4.28 3.72
N ARG A 183 -21.69 -4.81 3.06
CA ARG A 183 -21.71 -6.15 2.49
C ARG A 183 -21.95 -7.22 3.55
N HIS A 184 -21.34 -7.07 4.71
CA HIS A 184 -21.43 -8.03 5.81
C HIS A 184 -22.34 -7.59 6.97
N PHE A 185 -22.61 -6.29 7.11
CA PHE A 185 -23.53 -5.78 8.14
C PHE A 185 -24.96 -5.81 7.62
N LYS A 186 -25.87 -6.40 8.41
CA LYS A 186 -27.30 -6.58 8.08
C LYS A 186 -28.23 -5.82 9.03
N GLY A 187 -27.67 -5.05 9.97
CA GLY A 187 -28.44 -4.14 10.82
C GLY A 187 -28.82 -2.85 10.08
N GLU A 188 -29.36 -1.90 10.82
CA GLU A 188 -29.74 -0.58 10.31
C GLU A 188 -28.53 0.35 10.23
N VAL A 189 -28.27 0.93 9.06
CA VAL A 189 -27.39 2.09 8.90
C VAL A 189 -28.26 3.33 9.11
N VAL A 190 -28.20 3.90 10.32
CA VAL A 190 -29.07 5.03 10.69
C VAL A 190 -28.66 6.33 10.02
N GLU A 191 -27.39 6.47 9.67
CA GLU A 191 -26.88 7.59 8.88
C GLU A 191 -25.60 7.24 8.13
N GLU A 192 -25.48 7.73 6.88
CA GLU A 192 -24.26 7.71 6.08
C GLU A 192 -23.75 9.16 5.94
N ILE A 193 -22.61 9.45 6.59
CA ILE A 193 -22.02 10.78 6.60
C ILE A 193 -20.82 10.80 5.65
N PHE A 194 -20.91 11.61 4.59
CA PHE A 194 -19.79 11.90 3.72
C PHE A 194 -19.16 13.24 4.09
N THR A 195 -17.92 13.23 4.53
CA THR A 195 -17.16 14.45 4.83
C THR A 195 -16.36 14.91 3.62
N GLN A 196 -15.82 16.13 3.68
CA GLN A 196 -14.88 16.57 2.67
C GLN A 196 -13.53 15.84 2.84
N LEU A 197 -12.90 15.43 1.72
CA LEU A 197 -11.54 14.87 1.76
C LEU A 197 -10.56 15.95 2.27
N GLY A 198 -9.84 15.62 3.35
CA GLY A 198 -8.94 16.55 4.03
C GLY A 198 -9.59 17.38 5.16
N GLN A 199 -10.88 17.16 5.47
CA GLN A 199 -11.55 17.81 6.59
C GLN A 199 -10.85 17.49 7.93
N LEU A 200 -10.72 18.51 8.81
CA LEU A 200 -10.05 18.37 10.11
C LEU A 200 -10.95 18.73 11.30
N ASP A 201 -12.11 19.33 11.09
CA ASP A 201 -13.10 19.61 12.12
C ASP A 201 -14.35 18.73 11.89
N PHE A 202 -14.69 17.94 12.89
CA PHE A 202 -15.80 16.97 12.86
C PHE A 202 -16.86 17.25 13.91
N SER A 203 -16.86 18.47 14.50
CA SER A 203 -17.76 18.84 15.60
C SER A 203 -19.24 18.65 15.22
N ALA A 204 -19.62 19.04 13.99
CA ALA A 204 -20.98 18.90 13.49
C ALA A 204 -21.39 17.44 13.29
N GLU A 205 -20.51 16.63 12.72
CA GLU A 205 -20.72 15.20 12.49
C GLU A 205 -20.82 14.46 13.82
N LEU A 206 -19.94 14.75 14.77
CA LEU A 206 -19.97 14.13 16.11
C LEU A 206 -21.23 14.49 16.88
N ALA A 207 -21.75 15.72 16.75
CA ALA A 207 -23.04 16.11 17.33
C ALA A 207 -24.21 15.31 16.73
N LYS A 208 -24.21 15.07 15.41
CA LYS A 208 -25.22 14.22 14.73
C LYS A 208 -25.12 12.76 15.21
N ILE A 209 -23.90 12.22 15.32
CA ILE A 209 -23.67 10.86 15.81
C ILE A 209 -24.22 10.72 17.24
N ALA A 210 -23.94 11.71 18.13
CA ALA A 210 -24.45 11.71 19.49
C ALA A 210 -25.99 11.72 19.52
N ALA A 211 -26.63 12.54 18.67
CA ALA A 211 -28.10 12.64 18.58
C ALA A 211 -28.73 11.36 18.02
N ALA A 212 -28.06 10.68 17.08
CA ALA A 212 -28.55 9.42 16.50
C ALA A 212 -28.49 8.24 17.49
N ASN A 213 -27.68 8.36 18.55
CA ASN A 213 -27.48 7.35 19.58
C ASN A 213 -27.33 5.92 19.01
N PRO A 214 -26.31 5.67 18.15
CA PRO A 214 -26.10 4.38 17.53
C PRO A 214 -25.42 3.39 18.49
N ASP A 215 -25.50 2.09 18.18
CA ASP A 215 -24.74 1.05 18.87
C ASP A 215 -23.24 1.11 18.57
N ALA A 216 -22.86 1.66 17.42
CA ALA A 216 -21.47 1.91 17.05
C ALA A 216 -21.35 2.98 15.94
N LEU A 217 -20.20 3.64 15.92
CA LEU A 217 -19.69 4.44 14.78
C LEU A 217 -18.70 3.59 14.02
N PHE A 218 -18.87 3.47 12.70
CA PHE A 218 -17.80 3.03 11.81
C PHE A 218 -17.25 4.21 11.02
N THR A 219 -15.91 4.30 10.92
CA THR A 219 -15.25 5.40 10.21
C THR A 219 -14.03 4.95 9.42
N PHE A 220 -13.82 5.65 8.31
CA PHE A 220 -12.61 5.61 7.49
C PHE A 220 -12.08 7.02 7.31
N MET A 221 -11.06 7.40 8.07
CA MET A 221 -10.46 8.75 8.08
C MET A 221 -8.94 8.65 8.11
N PRO A 222 -8.26 8.44 6.96
CA PRO A 222 -6.81 8.22 6.95
C PRO A 222 -6.00 9.48 7.28
N GLY A 223 -4.88 9.31 7.98
CA GLY A 223 -3.90 10.35 8.28
C GLY A 223 -4.42 11.45 9.20
N GLY A 224 -4.18 12.72 8.82
CA GLY A 224 -4.56 13.87 9.65
C GLY A 224 -6.05 13.95 9.97
N MET A 225 -6.93 13.45 9.08
CA MET A 225 -8.37 13.33 9.35
C MET A 225 -8.61 12.40 10.54
N GLY A 226 -7.96 11.23 10.56
CA GLY A 226 -8.06 10.25 11.65
C GLY A 226 -7.53 10.77 12.98
N VAL A 227 -6.40 11.47 12.96
CA VAL A 227 -5.84 12.12 14.16
C VAL A 227 -6.86 13.07 14.79
N ASN A 228 -7.43 13.96 13.98
CA ASN A 228 -8.37 14.97 14.47
C ASN A 228 -9.70 14.33 14.90
N LEU A 229 -10.26 13.42 14.11
CA LEU A 229 -11.49 12.73 14.48
C LEU A 229 -11.35 11.98 15.82
N THR A 230 -10.29 11.19 16.00
CA THR A 230 -10.07 10.41 17.23
C THR A 230 -9.98 11.31 18.45
N LYS A 231 -9.28 12.45 18.37
CA LYS A 231 -9.20 13.42 19.46
C LYS A 231 -10.55 14.08 19.75
N GLN A 232 -11.24 14.55 18.71
CA GLN A 232 -12.55 15.23 18.86
C GLN A 232 -13.62 14.25 19.34
N TYR A 233 -13.60 12.99 18.92
CA TYR A 233 -14.47 11.93 19.41
C TYR A 233 -14.33 11.75 20.94
N ALA A 234 -13.10 11.70 21.45
CA ALA A 234 -12.83 11.62 22.88
C ALA A 234 -13.30 12.89 23.63
N GLN A 235 -13.00 14.08 23.08
CA GLN A 235 -13.41 15.37 23.64
C GLN A 235 -14.92 15.57 23.65
N ALA A 236 -15.65 15.04 22.66
CA ALA A 236 -17.11 15.06 22.62
C ALA A 236 -17.76 14.13 23.65
N GLY A 237 -17.00 13.40 24.45
CA GLY A 237 -17.49 12.48 25.47
C GLY A 237 -18.20 11.25 24.89
N LEU A 238 -17.89 10.86 23.65
CA LEU A 238 -18.40 9.66 22.99
C LEU A 238 -17.58 8.42 23.33
N ALA A 239 -16.31 8.60 23.73
CA ALA A 239 -15.45 7.51 24.16
C ALA A 239 -16.08 6.73 25.32
N GLY A 240 -16.16 5.40 25.18
CA GLY A 240 -16.81 4.52 26.13
C GLY A 240 -18.34 4.50 26.07
N LYS A 241 -18.99 5.35 25.27
CA LYS A 241 -20.46 5.37 25.07
C LYS A 241 -20.86 4.82 23.71
N VAL A 242 -20.18 5.23 22.65
CA VAL A 242 -20.42 4.75 21.28
C VAL A 242 -19.15 4.02 20.83
N PRO A 243 -19.17 2.69 20.66
CA PRO A 243 -18.02 1.94 20.13
C PRO A 243 -17.50 2.53 18.82
N PHE A 244 -16.16 2.73 18.75
CA PHE A 244 -15.49 3.29 17.60
C PHE A 244 -14.86 2.16 16.78
N LEU A 245 -15.42 1.88 15.64
CA LEU A 245 -14.92 0.91 14.66
C LEU A 245 -14.28 1.65 13.49
N SER A 246 -13.14 1.18 13.02
CA SER A 246 -12.44 1.90 11.96
C SER A 246 -11.74 1.00 10.94
N ALA A 247 -11.29 1.61 9.86
CA ALA A 247 -10.23 1.10 8.99
C ALA A 247 -9.39 2.31 8.54
N PHE A 248 -8.07 2.18 8.52
CA PHE A 248 -7.13 3.25 8.13
C PHE A 248 -7.27 4.58 8.91
N THR A 249 -7.94 4.55 10.04
CA THR A 249 -8.11 5.71 10.93
C THR A 249 -7.22 5.58 12.15
N VAL A 250 -7.06 4.35 12.63
CA VAL A 250 -6.24 3.98 13.79
C VAL A 250 -5.16 3.02 13.30
N ASP A 251 -3.98 3.57 13.06
CA ASP A 251 -2.79 2.84 12.62
C ASP A 251 -1.51 3.60 13.06
N GLU A 252 -0.33 3.07 12.78
CA GLU A 252 0.96 3.60 13.23
C GLU A 252 1.28 4.98 12.65
N THR A 253 0.56 5.47 11.64
CA THR A 253 0.72 6.86 11.14
C THR A 253 -0.05 7.87 11.98
N THR A 254 -1.11 7.44 12.68
CA THR A 254 -1.98 8.29 13.51
C THR A 254 -1.72 8.12 15.01
N LEU A 255 -1.33 6.92 15.44
CA LEU A 255 -1.10 6.57 16.84
C LEU A 255 -0.07 7.45 17.57
N PRO A 256 1.05 7.91 16.97
CA PRO A 256 1.97 8.81 17.65
C PRO A 256 1.34 10.13 18.08
N ALA A 257 0.33 10.61 17.35
CA ALA A 257 -0.38 11.85 17.64
C ALA A 257 -1.64 11.66 18.50
N THR A 258 -2.26 10.49 18.47
CA THR A 258 -3.51 10.19 19.21
C THR A 258 -3.27 9.52 20.56
N GLN A 259 -2.20 8.73 20.66
CA GLN A 259 -1.74 8.08 21.90
C GLN A 259 -2.89 7.42 22.70
N ASP A 260 -3.05 7.82 23.96
CA ASP A 260 -4.05 7.25 24.87
C ASP A 260 -5.50 7.46 24.37
N ALA A 261 -5.77 8.49 23.55
CA ALA A 261 -7.10 8.70 22.96
C ALA A 261 -7.48 7.58 21.97
N ALA A 262 -6.52 6.88 21.40
CA ALA A 262 -6.76 5.75 20.50
C ALA A 262 -6.60 4.39 21.20
N ALA A 263 -6.14 4.34 22.45
CA ALA A 263 -5.90 3.08 23.16
C ALA A 263 -7.18 2.23 23.22
N GLY A 264 -7.08 0.98 22.77
CA GLY A 264 -8.19 0.03 22.74
C GLY A 264 -9.14 0.17 21.56
N LEU A 265 -9.00 1.20 20.70
CA LEU A 265 -9.83 1.34 19.49
C LEU A 265 -9.49 0.24 18.49
N LEU A 266 -10.49 -0.16 17.69
CA LEU A 266 -10.42 -1.26 16.75
C LEU A 266 -10.34 -0.77 15.31
N SER A 267 -9.59 -1.52 14.50
CA SER A 267 -9.46 -1.27 13.06
C SER A 267 -9.49 -2.58 12.27
N GLY A 268 -10.10 -2.56 11.09
CA GLY A 268 -9.94 -3.61 10.09
C GLY A 268 -8.63 -3.41 9.33
N ALA A 269 -7.84 -4.47 9.16
CA ALA A 269 -6.54 -4.39 8.50
C ALA A 269 -6.13 -5.73 7.88
N GLU A 270 -5.31 -5.65 6.84
CA GLU A 270 -4.64 -6.81 6.23
C GLU A 270 -3.27 -7.10 6.86
N TRP A 271 -2.79 -6.20 7.73
CA TRP A 271 -1.48 -6.30 8.35
C TRP A 271 -1.44 -5.59 9.71
N ALA A 272 -0.57 -6.07 10.60
CA ALA A 272 -0.17 -5.39 11.84
C ALA A 272 1.27 -5.76 12.20
N PRO A 273 2.00 -4.90 12.95
CA PRO A 273 3.36 -5.21 13.39
C PRO A 273 3.47 -6.51 14.21
N SER A 274 2.36 -6.93 14.83
CA SER A 274 2.28 -8.11 15.68
C SER A 274 2.09 -9.44 14.94
N ILE A 275 1.98 -9.45 13.60
CA ILE A 275 1.87 -10.71 12.84
C ILE A 275 3.11 -11.55 13.05
N ASP A 276 2.90 -12.80 13.53
CA ASP A 276 3.95 -13.72 13.95
C ASP A 276 4.46 -14.57 12.78
N THR A 277 5.19 -13.90 11.85
CA THR A 277 5.96 -14.58 10.80
C THR A 277 7.41 -14.11 10.83
N PRO A 278 8.37 -14.96 10.41
CA PRO A 278 9.78 -14.56 10.35
C PRO A 278 10.01 -13.34 9.47
N GLU A 279 9.31 -13.27 8.32
CA GLU A 279 9.41 -12.17 7.37
C GLU A 279 8.93 -10.85 7.99
N ASN A 280 7.79 -10.88 8.70
CA ASN A 280 7.26 -9.69 9.37
C ASN A 280 8.16 -9.21 10.52
N LYS A 281 8.63 -10.12 11.37
CA LYS A 281 9.54 -9.77 12.46
C LYS A 281 10.82 -9.11 11.94
N ALA A 282 11.40 -9.66 10.86
CA ALA A 282 12.60 -9.10 10.25
C ALA A 282 12.33 -7.69 9.68
N PHE A 283 11.21 -7.52 8.96
CA PHE A 283 10.80 -6.22 8.41
C PHE A 283 10.58 -5.18 9.52
N VAL A 284 9.80 -5.50 10.56
CA VAL A 284 9.52 -4.57 11.67
C VAL A 284 10.82 -4.13 12.34
N ALA A 285 11.72 -5.07 12.66
CA ALA A 285 13.00 -4.77 13.27
C ALA A 285 13.90 -3.90 12.37
N ALA A 286 13.96 -4.19 11.07
CA ALA A 286 14.74 -3.43 10.10
C ALA A 286 14.19 -2.00 9.92
N TYR A 287 12.86 -1.86 9.83
CA TYR A 287 12.21 -0.56 9.68
C TYR A 287 12.39 0.32 10.92
N GLU A 288 12.17 -0.23 12.12
CA GLU A 288 12.40 0.51 13.38
C GLU A 288 13.87 0.93 13.56
N LYS A 289 14.80 0.05 13.15
CA LYS A 289 16.24 0.38 13.17
C LYS A 289 16.59 1.52 12.24
N GLU A 290 16.02 1.52 11.04
CA GLU A 290 16.36 2.51 9.99
C GLU A 290 15.69 3.86 10.25
N TYR A 291 14.41 3.86 10.65
CA TYR A 291 13.59 5.07 10.71
C TYR A 291 13.19 5.49 12.13
N GLY A 292 13.45 4.69 13.16
CA GLY A 292 13.18 5.02 14.57
C GLY A 292 11.71 4.98 14.99
N VAL A 293 10.80 4.63 14.07
CA VAL A 293 9.35 4.58 14.28
C VAL A 293 8.79 3.18 13.99
N VAL A 294 7.65 2.85 14.58
CA VAL A 294 6.95 1.59 14.29
C VAL A 294 6.43 1.65 12.85
N PRO A 295 6.68 0.63 11.99
CA PRO A 295 6.14 0.61 10.65
C PRO A 295 4.62 0.51 10.67
N SER A 296 3.95 1.18 9.75
CA SER A 296 2.53 1.06 9.50
C SER A 296 2.23 0.04 8.41
N LEU A 297 0.94 -0.27 8.22
CA LEU A 297 0.48 -1.06 7.08
C LEU A 297 0.95 -0.46 5.73
N TYR A 298 1.04 0.87 5.61
CA TYR A 298 1.58 1.52 4.40
C TYR A 298 3.06 1.19 4.17
N ALA A 299 3.86 1.12 5.24
CA ALA A 299 5.26 0.72 5.14
C ALA A 299 5.38 -0.75 4.68
N ALA A 300 4.57 -1.64 5.25
CA ALA A 300 4.51 -3.05 4.86
C ALA A 300 4.09 -3.23 3.39
N GLN A 301 3.11 -2.46 2.94
CA GLN A 301 2.64 -2.46 1.55
C GLN A 301 3.73 -1.98 0.57
N GLY A 302 4.44 -0.89 0.91
CA GLY A 302 5.55 -0.39 0.10
C GLY A 302 6.70 -1.41 0.01
N TYR A 303 7.05 -2.03 1.14
CA TYR A 303 8.06 -3.06 1.21
C TYR A 303 7.71 -4.28 0.32
N ASP A 304 6.48 -4.77 0.44
CA ASP A 304 5.99 -5.89 -0.37
C ASP A 304 5.90 -5.55 -1.86
N ALA A 305 5.55 -4.31 -2.23
CA ALA A 305 5.55 -3.87 -3.62
C ALA A 305 6.96 -3.93 -4.24
N ALA A 306 7.99 -3.50 -3.51
CA ALA A 306 9.38 -3.61 -3.97
C ALA A 306 9.83 -5.08 -4.10
N LYS A 307 9.50 -5.93 -3.12
CA LYS A 307 9.81 -7.38 -3.17
C LYS A 307 9.10 -8.09 -4.31
N LEU A 308 7.85 -7.74 -4.60
CA LEU A 308 7.10 -8.25 -5.75
C LEU A 308 7.80 -7.90 -7.07
N ILE A 309 8.18 -6.63 -7.23
CA ILE A 309 8.89 -6.16 -8.44
C ILE A 309 10.24 -6.86 -8.57
N ASP A 310 11.02 -6.97 -7.48
CA ASP A 310 12.31 -7.68 -7.46
C ASP A 310 12.15 -9.13 -7.93
N GLY A 311 11.19 -9.85 -7.35
CA GLY A 311 10.96 -11.25 -7.69
C GLY A 311 10.52 -11.44 -9.14
N ALA A 312 9.66 -10.56 -9.67
CA ALA A 312 9.24 -10.60 -11.06
C ALA A 312 10.39 -10.30 -12.03
N LEU A 313 11.21 -9.28 -11.73
CA LEU A 313 12.40 -8.97 -12.51
C LEU A 313 13.44 -10.11 -12.51
N ARG A 314 13.63 -10.82 -11.38
CA ARG A 314 14.50 -12.00 -11.34
C ARG A 314 14.04 -13.07 -12.31
N GLN A 315 12.73 -13.32 -12.42
CA GLN A 315 12.18 -14.32 -13.34
C GLN A 315 12.33 -13.91 -14.82
N THR A 316 12.39 -12.61 -15.12
CA THR A 316 12.52 -12.09 -16.49
C THR A 316 13.94 -11.63 -16.85
N GLY A 317 14.94 -11.98 -16.02
CA GLY A 317 16.32 -11.58 -16.25
C GLY A 317 16.53 -10.06 -16.21
N GLY A 318 15.78 -9.34 -15.38
CA GLY A 318 15.86 -7.90 -15.20
C GLY A 318 15.13 -7.09 -16.27
N LYS A 319 14.26 -7.69 -17.07
CA LYS A 319 13.59 -7.05 -18.21
C LYS A 319 12.10 -6.92 -18.00
N THR A 320 11.54 -5.75 -18.34
CA THR A 320 10.11 -5.44 -18.39
C THR A 320 9.58 -5.34 -19.83
N SER A 321 10.48 -5.41 -20.83
CA SER A 321 10.14 -5.23 -22.25
C SER A 321 9.27 -6.35 -22.82
N ASP A 322 9.46 -7.60 -22.37
CA ASP A 322 8.50 -8.67 -22.64
C ASP A 322 7.34 -8.54 -21.63
N LYS A 323 6.31 -7.80 -22.06
CA LYS A 323 5.15 -7.48 -21.22
C LYS A 323 4.39 -8.73 -20.76
N GLN A 324 4.30 -9.75 -21.60
CA GLN A 324 3.61 -10.98 -21.26
C GLN A 324 4.39 -11.78 -20.20
N ALA A 325 5.69 -11.94 -20.38
CA ALA A 325 6.54 -12.64 -19.43
C ALA A 325 6.57 -11.91 -18.08
N PHE A 326 6.70 -10.57 -18.06
CA PHE A 326 6.74 -9.79 -16.84
C PHE A 326 5.38 -9.81 -16.10
N ARG A 327 4.24 -9.72 -16.83
CA ARG A 327 2.91 -9.91 -16.26
C ARG A 327 2.77 -11.28 -15.61
N LYS A 328 3.18 -12.34 -16.28
CA LYS A 328 3.13 -13.72 -15.75
C LYS A 328 3.99 -13.84 -14.48
N ALA A 329 5.16 -13.23 -14.48
CA ALA A 329 6.05 -13.19 -13.33
C ALA A 329 5.40 -12.46 -12.15
N LEU A 330 4.82 -11.26 -12.34
CA LEU A 330 4.08 -10.53 -11.30
C LEU A 330 2.92 -11.36 -10.75
N ALA A 331 2.11 -11.96 -11.63
CA ALA A 331 0.94 -12.75 -11.24
C ALA A 331 1.31 -14.00 -10.41
N SER A 332 2.53 -14.53 -10.55
CA SER A 332 3.02 -15.65 -9.73
C SER A 332 3.38 -15.24 -8.30
N ALA A 333 3.34 -13.95 -7.97
CA ALA A 333 3.71 -13.37 -6.66
C ALA A 333 5.03 -13.94 -6.12
N PRO A 334 6.18 -13.76 -6.81
CA PRO A 334 7.42 -14.48 -6.54
C PRO A 334 8.20 -13.85 -5.38
N PHE A 335 7.57 -13.67 -4.23
CA PHE A 335 8.15 -13.10 -3.02
C PHE A 335 7.48 -13.68 -1.76
N LYS A 336 8.12 -13.48 -0.62
CA LYS A 336 7.53 -13.77 0.69
C LYS A 336 7.01 -12.48 1.29
N SER A 337 5.69 -12.38 1.43
CA SER A 337 5.03 -11.21 1.99
C SER A 337 5.22 -11.13 3.50
N VAL A 338 5.41 -9.91 4.01
CA VAL A 338 5.38 -9.62 5.45
C VAL A 338 3.98 -9.81 6.07
N ARG A 339 2.95 -9.97 5.24
CA ARG A 339 1.58 -10.29 5.64
C ARG A 339 1.32 -11.79 5.80
N GLY A 340 2.30 -12.63 5.49
CA GLY A 340 2.17 -14.09 5.48
C GLY A 340 1.64 -14.60 4.14
N THR A 341 0.49 -15.29 4.14
CA THR A 341 -0.10 -15.82 2.91
C THR A 341 -0.48 -14.71 1.93
N PHE A 342 0.07 -14.78 0.72
CA PHE A 342 -0.21 -13.84 -0.35
C PHE A 342 -0.21 -14.54 -1.71
N ALA A 343 -1.22 -14.29 -2.51
CA ALA A 343 -1.29 -14.70 -3.92
C ALA A 343 -2.13 -13.67 -4.68
N PHE A 344 -2.04 -13.66 -6.00
CA PHE A 344 -2.95 -12.85 -6.82
C PHE A 344 -4.15 -13.65 -7.32
N ASN A 345 -5.29 -12.99 -7.36
CA ASN A 345 -6.44 -13.40 -8.14
C ASN A 345 -6.27 -12.95 -9.61
N THR A 346 -7.14 -13.43 -10.50
CA THR A 346 -7.07 -13.20 -11.96
C THR A 346 -7.14 -11.73 -12.36
N ASN A 347 -7.73 -10.87 -11.51
CA ASN A 347 -7.84 -9.43 -11.71
C ASN A 347 -6.65 -8.61 -11.19
N GLY A 348 -5.57 -9.27 -10.70
CA GLY A 348 -4.39 -8.59 -10.17
C GLY A 348 -4.56 -8.02 -8.75
N PHE A 349 -5.63 -8.41 -8.04
CA PHE A 349 -5.82 -8.11 -6.63
C PHE A 349 -5.45 -9.31 -5.75
N PRO A 350 -5.02 -9.08 -4.49
CA PRO A 350 -4.51 -10.15 -3.66
C PRO A 350 -5.58 -11.07 -3.07
N LEU A 351 -5.20 -12.32 -2.86
CA LEU A 351 -5.82 -13.28 -1.97
C LEU A 351 -4.99 -13.32 -0.70
N GLN A 352 -5.52 -12.85 0.42
CA GLN A 352 -4.81 -12.72 1.68
C GLN A 352 -5.74 -12.78 2.89
N ASP A 353 -5.14 -12.79 4.07
CA ASP A 353 -5.87 -12.78 5.34
C ASP A 353 -6.22 -11.36 5.77
N PHE A 354 -7.32 -11.21 6.52
CA PHE A 354 -7.76 -9.95 7.08
C PHE A 354 -8.14 -10.10 8.56
N TYR A 355 -7.85 -9.05 9.32
CA TYR A 355 -7.89 -9.06 10.79
C TYR A 355 -8.67 -7.89 11.36
N VAL A 356 -9.26 -8.07 12.53
CA VAL A 356 -9.49 -6.97 13.47
C VAL A 356 -8.18 -6.77 14.23
N VAL A 357 -7.72 -5.54 14.25
CA VAL A 357 -6.56 -5.12 15.04
C VAL A 357 -6.99 -4.10 16.09
N LYS A 358 -6.21 -3.99 17.16
CA LYS A 358 -6.47 -3.11 18.30
C LYS A 358 -5.27 -2.24 18.60
N ALA A 359 -5.49 -0.96 18.84
CA ALA A 359 -4.45 -0.06 19.29
C ALA A 359 -4.00 -0.39 20.71
N VAL A 360 -2.70 -0.66 20.89
CA VAL A 360 -2.09 -1.04 22.17
C VAL A 360 -0.84 -0.21 22.44
N LYS A 361 -0.55 0.03 23.72
CA LYS A 361 0.71 0.60 24.17
C LYS A 361 1.74 -0.51 24.33
N ARG A 362 2.85 -0.41 23.67
CA ARG A 362 3.97 -1.36 23.75
C ARG A 362 4.79 -1.14 25.03
N PRO A 363 5.60 -2.13 25.47
CA PRO A 363 6.49 -1.97 26.62
C PRO A 363 7.51 -0.83 26.49
N ASP A 364 7.91 -0.48 25.25
CA ASP A 364 8.81 0.65 24.96
C ASP A 364 8.10 2.01 24.98
N GLY A 365 6.81 2.05 25.33
CA GLY A 365 5.99 3.26 25.42
C GLY A 365 5.38 3.72 24.10
N LYS A 366 5.80 3.18 22.97
CA LYS A 366 5.20 3.46 21.66
C LYS A 366 3.82 2.82 21.53
N PHE A 367 2.95 3.38 20.70
CA PHE A 367 1.68 2.78 20.34
C PHE A 367 1.80 2.03 19.02
N ALA A 368 1.10 0.90 18.92
CA ALA A 368 1.02 0.10 17.71
C ALA A 368 -0.32 -0.63 17.63
N THR A 369 -0.66 -1.18 16.48
CA THR A 369 -1.76 -2.11 16.35
C THR A 369 -1.30 -3.54 16.65
N ALA A 370 -2.17 -4.32 17.28
CA ALA A 370 -1.97 -5.74 17.51
C ALA A 370 -3.16 -6.52 16.96
N VAL A 371 -2.89 -7.69 16.38
CA VAL A 371 -3.95 -8.60 15.91
C VAL A 371 -4.81 -9.05 17.08
N GLU A 372 -6.10 -8.77 17.01
CA GLU A 372 -7.11 -9.23 17.97
C GLU A 372 -7.73 -10.55 17.50
N THR A 373 -8.13 -10.61 16.21
CA THR A 373 -8.68 -11.82 15.61
C THR A 373 -8.56 -11.81 14.09
N LYS A 374 -8.39 -12.98 13.48
CA LYS A 374 -8.52 -13.17 12.04
C LYS A 374 -10.01 -13.29 11.69
N VAL A 375 -10.47 -12.52 10.70
CA VAL A 375 -11.87 -12.50 10.26
C VAL A 375 -12.05 -13.22 8.94
N PHE A 376 -11.13 -12.98 7.98
CA PHE A 376 -11.15 -13.64 6.69
C PHE A 376 -9.80 -14.30 6.40
N GLU A 377 -9.84 -15.45 5.74
CA GLU A 377 -8.66 -16.19 5.31
C GLU A 377 -8.63 -16.30 3.79
N LYS A 378 -7.50 -15.90 3.18
CA LYS A 378 -7.30 -15.93 1.72
C LYS A 378 -8.48 -15.38 0.93
N ALA A 379 -9.07 -14.28 1.43
CA ALA A 379 -10.30 -13.75 0.88
C ALA A 379 -10.07 -13.08 -0.48
N PRO A 380 -10.87 -13.44 -1.51
CA PRO A 380 -10.92 -12.70 -2.76
C PRO A 380 -11.68 -11.38 -2.57
N ASP A 381 -11.47 -10.43 -3.49
CA ASP A 381 -12.32 -9.26 -3.59
C ASP A 381 -13.69 -9.59 -4.23
N ALA A 382 -14.66 -8.71 -4.01
CA ALA A 382 -16.03 -8.90 -4.46
C ALA A 382 -16.25 -8.68 -5.97
N TYR A 383 -15.25 -8.14 -6.68
CA TYR A 383 -15.39 -7.65 -8.07
C TYR A 383 -14.70 -8.54 -9.11
N VAL A 384 -13.99 -9.57 -8.69
CA VAL A 384 -13.23 -10.45 -9.59
C VAL A 384 -14.07 -11.05 -10.72
N ALA A 385 -15.34 -11.36 -10.46
CA ALA A 385 -16.27 -11.90 -11.46
C ALA A 385 -16.63 -10.89 -12.57
N GLU A 386 -16.44 -9.59 -12.33
CA GLU A 386 -16.68 -8.55 -13.32
C GLU A 386 -15.47 -8.30 -14.24
N CYS A 387 -14.28 -8.76 -13.83
CA CYS A 387 -13.06 -8.63 -14.60
C CYS A 387 -13.05 -9.61 -15.77
N ARG A 388 -12.78 -9.11 -16.99
CA ARG A 388 -12.77 -9.91 -18.22
C ARG A 388 -11.38 -10.38 -18.64
N LEU A 389 -10.36 -10.17 -17.81
CA LEU A 389 -9.01 -10.70 -18.06
C LEU A 389 -9.04 -12.22 -18.01
N LYS A 390 -8.48 -12.86 -19.05
CA LYS A 390 -8.33 -14.32 -19.16
C LYS A 390 -6.90 -14.72 -18.81
#